data_a2f79a482356e3cbc4dc7a8516ebd636
#
_entry.id   a2f79a482356e3cbc4dc7a8516ebd636
#
_cell.length_a   1.000
_cell.length_b   1.000
_cell.length_c   1.000
_cell.angle_alpha   90.00
_cell.angle_beta   90.00
_cell.angle_gamma   90.00
#
_symmetry.space_group_name_H-M   'P 1'
#
loop_
_entity.id
_entity.type
_entity.pdbx_description
1 polymer ?
#
loop_
_entity_poly.entity_id
_entity_poly.type
_entity_poly.pdbx_seq_one_letter_code
_entity_poly.pdbx_strand_id
1 'polypeptide(L)'
;GTITLCLAGRAKRAIGAEIVPAAIRDAEENAARNGVGNAEFFCGDAADTATMLEAQGLRPDVITVDPPRKGLAPEVIASAAAMEPKRIVYVSCDPGTLGRDVKRFAGLGYRAVRAAAVDMFPGTRHVETVVLLSQQKPDDPIEIDLDLDELDATAAETKATYEEIKA
;
A
#
# COMPACT_ATOMS: atom_id res chain seq x y z
N GLY A 1 0.21 -1.38 14.27
CA GLY A 1 -1.21 -1.77 14.11
C GLY A 1 -2.11 -0.69 13.52
N THR A 2 -1.59 0.52 13.29
CA THR A 2 -2.42 1.70 12.92
C THR A 2 -3.28 1.46 11.67
N ILE A 3 -2.69 0.94 10.59
CA ILE A 3 -3.44 0.67 9.35
C ILE A 3 -4.57 -0.33 9.60
N THR A 4 -4.28 -1.43 10.31
CA THR A 4 -5.25 -2.47 10.64
C THR A 4 -6.41 -1.91 11.44
N LEU A 5 -6.13 -1.11 12.47
CA LEU A 5 -7.16 -0.49 13.31
C LEU A 5 -8.02 0.51 12.54
N CYS A 6 -7.43 1.33 11.67
CA CYS A 6 -8.18 2.25 10.82
C CYS A 6 -9.11 1.52 9.84
N LEU A 7 -8.69 0.36 9.34
CA LEU A 7 -9.48 -0.45 8.41
C LEU A 7 -10.57 -1.27 9.12
N ALA A 8 -10.36 -1.66 10.37
CA ALA A 8 -11.28 -2.50 11.13
C ALA A 8 -12.71 -1.94 11.21
N GLY A 9 -12.86 -0.61 11.29
CA GLY A 9 -14.18 0.06 11.31
C GLY A 9 -15.01 -0.12 10.03
N ARG A 10 -14.39 -0.58 8.94
CA ARG A 10 -15.02 -0.81 7.62
C ARG A 10 -14.91 -2.26 7.15
N ALA A 11 -14.38 -3.15 7.96
CA ALA A 11 -14.18 -4.55 7.66
C ALA A 11 -14.96 -5.44 8.62
N LYS A 12 -15.37 -6.62 8.17
CA LYS A 12 -15.90 -7.66 9.08
C LYS A 12 -14.81 -8.25 9.96
N ARG A 13 -13.61 -8.37 9.41
CA ARG A 13 -12.40 -8.87 10.06
C ARG A 13 -11.21 -8.15 9.48
N ALA A 14 -10.30 -7.68 10.30
CA ALA A 14 -9.04 -7.06 9.91
C ALA A 14 -7.88 -7.89 10.48
N ILE A 15 -6.87 -8.17 9.67
CA ILE A 15 -5.68 -8.92 10.08
C ILE A 15 -4.47 -8.05 9.85
N GLY A 16 -3.64 -7.89 10.89
CA GLY A 16 -2.35 -7.21 10.82
C GLY A 16 -1.20 -8.18 11.04
N ALA A 17 -0.13 -8.02 10.26
CA ALA A 17 1.12 -8.75 10.42
C ALA A 17 2.25 -7.76 10.70
N GLU A 18 3.09 -8.06 11.69
CA GLU A 18 4.22 -7.22 12.10
C GLU A 18 5.31 -8.10 12.70
N ILE A 19 6.56 -7.82 12.34
CA ILE A 19 7.70 -8.62 12.81
C ILE A 19 8.14 -8.24 14.23
N VAL A 20 7.82 -7.03 14.69
CA VAL A 20 8.26 -6.52 15.99
C VAL A 20 7.25 -6.89 17.08
N PRO A 21 7.61 -7.79 18.05
CA PRO A 21 6.67 -8.24 19.09
C PRO A 21 6.12 -7.10 19.97
N ALA A 22 6.93 -6.05 20.23
CA ALA A 22 6.47 -4.89 20.99
C ALA A 22 5.35 -4.14 20.24
N ALA A 23 5.49 -3.96 18.92
CA ALA A 23 4.48 -3.30 18.10
C ALA A 23 3.17 -4.11 18.01
N ILE A 24 3.25 -5.44 18.09
CA ILE A 24 2.04 -6.30 18.19
C ILE A 24 1.32 -6.05 19.52
N ARG A 25 2.05 -6.05 20.67
CA ARG A 25 1.43 -5.73 21.96
C ARG A 25 0.78 -4.36 21.98
N ASP A 26 1.47 -3.35 21.46
CA ASP A 26 0.93 -2.00 21.35
C ASP A 26 -0.32 -1.95 20.44
N ALA A 27 -0.36 -2.75 19.38
CA ALA A 27 -1.51 -2.86 18.50
C ALA A 27 -2.72 -3.50 19.21
N GLU A 28 -2.50 -4.57 19.95
CA GLU A 28 -3.53 -5.24 20.77
C GLU A 28 -4.08 -4.32 21.88
N GLU A 29 -3.20 -3.61 22.59
CA GLU A 29 -3.60 -2.63 23.59
C GLU A 29 -4.41 -1.48 22.99
N ASN A 30 -3.98 -0.97 21.82
CA ASN A 30 -4.70 0.08 21.11
C ASN A 30 -6.04 -0.40 20.57
N ALA A 31 -6.14 -1.66 20.11
CA ALA A 31 -7.41 -2.27 19.75
C ALA A 31 -8.37 -2.28 20.94
N ALA A 32 -7.91 -2.76 22.09
CA ALA A 32 -8.71 -2.80 23.31
C ALA A 32 -9.16 -1.40 23.78
N ARG A 33 -8.23 -0.42 23.80
CA ARG A 33 -8.54 0.97 24.18
C ARG A 33 -9.60 1.62 23.29
N ASN A 34 -9.60 1.27 22.00
CA ASN A 34 -10.53 1.85 21.01
C ASN A 34 -11.79 0.98 20.80
N GLY A 35 -11.97 -0.09 21.56
CA GLY A 35 -13.12 -0.98 21.43
C GLY A 35 -13.18 -1.74 20.10
N VAL A 36 -12.02 -1.97 19.46
CA VAL A 36 -11.93 -2.68 18.19
C VAL A 36 -11.81 -4.18 18.46
N GLY A 37 -12.92 -4.91 18.29
CA GLY A 37 -13.01 -6.34 18.59
C GLY A 37 -12.85 -7.28 17.39
N ASN A 38 -12.70 -6.73 16.19
CA ASN A 38 -12.60 -7.48 14.93
C ASN A 38 -11.21 -7.39 14.25
N ALA A 39 -10.19 -6.93 14.99
CA ALA A 39 -8.80 -6.91 14.56
C ALA A 39 -8.02 -8.06 15.20
N GLU A 40 -7.24 -8.77 14.42
CA GLU A 40 -6.34 -9.83 14.84
C GLU A 40 -4.91 -9.48 14.40
N PHE A 41 -3.92 -9.81 15.24
CA PHE A 41 -2.53 -9.47 14.97
C PHE A 41 -1.65 -10.73 15.01
N PHE A 42 -0.76 -10.85 14.03
CA PHE A 42 0.22 -11.93 13.92
C PHE A 42 1.62 -11.37 14.02
N CYS A 43 2.39 -11.91 14.96
CA CYS A 43 3.81 -11.57 15.11
C CYS A 43 4.65 -12.51 14.24
N GLY A 44 5.25 -11.97 13.17
CA GLY A 44 6.09 -12.76 12.28
C GLY A 44 6.59 -11.94 11.10
N ASP A 45 7.53 -12.51 10.37
CA ASP A 45 7.98 -11.96 9.09
C ASP A 45 6.81 -11.92 8.10
N ALA A 46 6.79 -10.91 7.24
CA ALA A 46 5.69 -10.71 6.29
C ALA A 46 5.56 -11.87 5.29
N ALA A 47 6.68 -12.46 4.85
CA ALA A 47 6.66 -13.59 3.92
C ALA A 47 6.10 -14.86 4.59
N ASP A 48 6.57 -15.17 5.79
CA ASP A 48 6.13 -16.33 6.56
C ASP A 48 4.63 -16.20 6.92
N THR A 49 4.23 -15.02 7.38
CA THR A 49 2.82 -14.74 7.74
C THR A 49 1.91 -14.82 6.52
N ALA A 50 2.29 -14.23 5.39
CA ALA A 50 1.51 -14.30 4.16
C ALA A 50 1.36 -15.75 3.67
N THR A 51 2.45 -16.53 3.68
CA THR A 51 2.44 -17.94 3.31
C THR A 51 1.57 -18.78 4.25
N MET A 52 1.64 -18.52 5.55
CA MET A 52 0.81 -19.19 6.55
C MET A 52 -0.69 -18.90 6.32
N LEU A 53 -1.05 -17.63 6.11
CA LEU A 53 -2.44 -17.23 5.89
C LEU A 53 -2.99 -17.78 4.57
N GLU A 54 -2.17 -17.79 3.52
CA GLU A 54 -2.50 -18.43 2.25
C GLU A 54 -2.76 -19.94 2.43
N ALA A 55 -1.87 -20.65 3.13
CA ALA A 55 -2.00 -22.09 3.41
C ALA A 55 -3.25 -22.43 4.26
N GLN A 56 -3.71 -21.50 5.09
CA GLN A 56 -4.97 -21.61 5.82
C GLN A 56 -6.21 -21.36 4.94
N GLY A 57 -6.02 -21.07 3.66
CA GLY A 57 -7.10 -20.79 2.71
C GLY A 57 -7.75 -19.42 2.91
N LEU A 58 -7.04 -18.46 3.54
CA LEU A 58 -7.55 -17.10 3.68
C LEU A 58 -7.77 -16.46 2.32
N ARG A 59 -8.92 -15.83 2.15
CA ARG A 59 -9.30 -15.08 0.93
C ARG A 59 -9.74 -13.67 1.33
N PRO A 60 -8.80 -12.72 1.50
CA PRO A 60 -9.13 -11.35 1.85
C PRO A 60 -9.73 -10.61 0.65
N ASP A 61 -10.70 -9.73 0.88
CA ASP A 61 -11.17 -8.83 -0.18
C ASP A 61 -10.12 -7.77 -0.55
N VAL A 62 -9.36 -7.32 0.43
CA VAL A 62 -8.33 -6.29 0.28
C VAL A 62 -7.09 -6.66 1.08
N ILE A 63 -5.91 -6.48 0.47
CA ILE A 63 -4.62 -6.53 1.15
C ILE A 63 -4.01 -5.13 1.11
N THR A 64 -3.55 -4.63 2.25
CA THR A 64 -2.76 -3.39 2.34
C THR A 64 -1.33 -3.72 2.71
N VAL A 65 -0.37 -3.18 1.99
CA VAL A 65 1.06 -3.34 2.25
C VAL A 65 1.73 -1.98 2.41
N ASP A 66 2.62 -1.88 3.39
CA ASP A 66 3.44 -0.69 3.70
C ASP A 66 4.87 -1.16 3.99
N PRO A 67 5.62 -1.55 2.96
CA PRO A 67 6.96 -2.09 3.13
C PRO A 67 7.99 -1.00 3.44
N PRO A 68 9.15 -1.38 4.00
CA PRO A 68 10.28 -0.48 4.11
C PRO A 68 10.79 -0.06 2.71
N ARG A 69 11.73 0.89 2.64
CA ARG A 69 12.28 1.45 1.38
C ARG A 69 12.77 0.42 0.36
N LYS A 70 13.22 -0.76 0.81
CA LYS A 70 13.62 -1.86 -0.08
C LYS A 70 12.47 -2.50 -0.87
N GLY A 71 11.22 -2.15 -0.55
CA GLY A 71 10.02 -2.75 -1.09
C GLY A 71 9.73 -4.14 -0.54
N LEU A 72 8.82 -4.86 -1.20
CA LEU A 72 8.42 -6.21 -0.83
C LEU A 72 9.40 -7.27 -1.33
N ALA A 73 9.56 -8.34 -0.55
CA ALA A 73 10.19 -9.56 -1.02
C ALA A 73 9.29 -10.25 -2.07
N PRO A 74 9.88 -10.94 -3.07
CA PRO A 74 9.10 -11.63 -4.10
C PRO A 74 8.09 -12.63 -3.55
N GLU A 75 8.43 -13.30 -2.46
CA GLU A 75 7.60 -14.29 -1.77
C GLU A 75 6.33 -13.65 -1.20
N VAL A 76 6.45 -12.45 -0.60
CA VAL A 76 5.28 -11.69 -0.09
C VAL A 76 4.34 -11.32 -1.23
N ILE A 77 4.89 -10.87 -2.37
CA ILE A 77 4.10 -10.52 -3.56
C ILE A 77 3.36 -11.76 -4.10
N ALA A 78 4.06 -12.89 -4.18
CA ALA A 78 3.49 -14.14 -4.68
C ALA A 78 2.35 -14.64 -3.77
N SER A 79 2.57 -14.71 -2.44
CA SER A 79 1.55 -15.16 -1.49
C SER A 79 0.37 -14.20 -1.41
N ALA A 80 0.62 -12.88 -1.47
CA ALA A 80 -0.45 -11.88 -1.51
C ALA A 80 -1.33 -12.06 -2.75
N ALA A 81 -0.74 -12.31 -3.92
CA ALA A 81 -1.48 -12.55 -5.15
C ALA A 81 -2.22 -13.91 -5.14
N ALA A 82 -1.61 -14.96 -4.56
CA ALA A 82 -2.21 -16.29 -4.45
C ALA A 82 -3.45 -16.34 -3.54
N MET A 83 -3.56 -15.40 -2.58
CA MET A 83 -4.78 -15.21 -1.79
C MET A 83 -5.94 -14.58 -2.59
N GLU A 84 -5.70 -14.17 -3.84
CA GLU A 84 -6.68 -13.64 -4.80
C GLU A 84 -7.51 -12.44 -4.28
N PRO A 85 -6.92 -11.43 -3.62
CA PRO A 85 -7.67 -10.27 -3.19
C PRO A 85 -8.21 -9.49 -4.41
N LYS A 86 -9.41 -8.93 -4.28
CA LYS A 86 -9.98 -8.07 -5.34
C LYS A 86 -9.13 -6.81 -5.54
N ARG A 87 -8.50 -6.33 -4.46
CA ARG A 87 -7.70 -5.09 -4.44
C ARG A 87 -6.48 -5.22 -3.57
N ILE A 88 -5.40 -4.58 -3.99
CA ILE A 88 -4.20 -4.40 -3.17
C ILE A 88 -3.94 -2.91 -3.07
N VAL A 89 -3.76 -2.42 -1.84
CA VAL A 89 -3.35 -1.03 -1.57
C VAL A 89 -1.89 -1.07 -1.19
N TYR A 90 -1.05 -0.41 -1.99
CA TYR A 90 0.39 -0.32 -1.74
C TYR A 90 0.73 1.10 -1.28
N VAL A 91 1.25 1.23 -0.07
CA VAL A 91 1.81 2.48 0.45
C VAL A 91 3.32 2.42 0.29
N SER A 92 3.96 3.48 -0.18
CA SER A 92 5.40 3.50 -0.42
C SER A 92 6.00 4.88 -0.21
N CYS A 93 7.13 4.92 0.47
CA CYS A 93 8.00 6.10 0.59
C CYS A 93 9.13 6.13 -0.48
N ASP A 94 9.18 5.14 -1.38
CA ASP A 94 10.20 5.05 -2.43
C ASP A 94 9.59 4.67 -3.79
N PRO A 95 9.53 5.61 -4.74
CA PRO A 95 8.90 5.38 -6.06
C PRO A 95 9.63 4.34 -6.92
N GLY A 96 10.95 4.17 -6.72
CA GLY A 96 11.74 3.22 -7.51
C GLY A 96 11.39 1.77 -7.17
N THR A 97 11.32 1.44 -5.88
CA THR A 97 10.93 0.11 -5.43
C THR A 97 9.44 -0.14 -5.65
N LEU A 98 8.59 0.88 -5.51
CA LEU A 98 7.18 0.82 -5.86
C LEU A 98 6.97 0.39 -7.31
N GLY A 99 7.62 1.06 -8.28
CA GLY A 99 7.49 0.72 -9.69
C GLY A 99 7.90 -0.73 -10.00
N ARG A 100 8.98 -1.21 -9.36
CA ARG A 100 9.42 -2.60 -9.46
C ARG A 100 8.37 -3.59 -8.96
N ASP A 101 7.78 -3.32 -7.80
CA ASP A 101 6.84 -4.23 -7.15
C ASP A 101 5.47 -4.21 -7.83
N VAL A 102 5.01 -3.03 -8.29
CA VAL A 102 3.81 -2.91 -9.14
C VAL A 102 3.95 -3.71 -10.43
N LYS A 103 5.14 -3.68 -11.07
CA LYS A 103 5.42 -4.50 -12.26
C LYS A 103 5.33 -6.00 -11.96
N ARG A 104 5.77 -6.44 -10.77
CA ARG A 104 5.66 -7.84 -10.35
C ARG A 104 4.19 -8.24 -10.13
N PHE A 105 3.41 -7.40 -9.44
CA PHE A 105 1.98 -7.62 -9.30
C PHE A 105 1.25 -7.65 -10.65
N ALA A 106 1.69 -6.82 -11.61
CA ALA A 106 1.13 -6.86 -12.97
C ALA A 106 1.34 -8.21 -13.66
N GLY A 107 2.50 -8.83 -13.48
CA GLY A 107 2.77 -10.20 -13.94
C GLY A 107 1.91 -11.27 -13.28
N LEU A 108 1.27 -10.96 -12.14
CA LEU A 108 0.38 -11.86 -11.39
C LEU A 108 -1.11 -11.49 -11.55
N GLY A 109 -1.45 -10.67 -12.56
CA GLY A 109 -2.83 -10.34 -12.90
C GLY A 109 -3.42 -9.16 -12.13
N TYR A 110 -2.58 -8.28 -11.55
CA TYR A 110 -3.04 -7.05 -10.90
C TYR A 110 -2.58 -5.83 -11.69
N ARG A 111 -3.43 -4.82 -11.74
CA ARG A 111 -3.17 -3.58 -12.44
C ARG A 111 -3.33 -2.38 -11.52
N ALA A 112 -2.41 -1.42 -11.63
CA ALA A 112 -2.56 -0.12 -10.99
C ALA A 112 -3.71 0.64 -11.67
N VAL A 113 -4.71 1.01 -10.86
CA VAL A 113 -5.91 1.72 -11.33
C VAL A 113 -6.00 3.14 -10.78
N ARG A 114 -5.27 3.43 -9.71
CA ARG A 114 -5.19 4.75 -9.11
C ARG A 114 -3.87 4.91 -8.36
N ALA A 115 -3.28 6.10 -8.45
CA ALA A 115 -2.15 6.51 -7.62
C ALA A 115 -2.45 7.88 -7.01
N ALA A 116 -1.96 8.11 -5.78
CA ALA A 116 -1.99 9.39 -5.12
C ALA A 116 -0.66 9.63 -4.43
N ALA A 117 -0.08 10.80 -4.62
CA ALA A 117 1.12 11.23 -3.94
C ALA A 117 0.74 12.16 -2.78
N VAL A 118 1.42 12.01 -1.64
CA VAL A 118 1.20 12.81 -0.45
C VAL A 118 2.53 13.35 0.05
N ASP A 119 2.67 14.66 0.09
CA ASP A 119 3.87 15.30 0.65
C ASP A 119 3.80 15.28 2.18
N MET A 120 4.31 14.18 2.77
CA MET A 120 4.43 14.00 4.22
C MET A 120 5.70 14.62 4.79
N PHE A 121 6.65 15.00 3.93
CA PHE A 121 7.98 15.49 4.31
C PHE A 121 8.36 16.73 3.51
N PRO A 122 7.63 17.86 3.70
CA PRO A 122 7.86 19.09 2.93
C PRO A 122 9.31 19.55 2.98
N GLY A 123 9.84 19.98 1.84
CA GLY A 123 11.24 20.41 1.72
C GLY A 123 12.25 19.28 1.58
N THR A 124 11.82 18.03 1.49
CA THR A 124 12.67 16.87 1.20
C THR A 124 12.30 16.24 -0.14
N ARG A 125 13.13 15.34 -0.65
CA ARG A 125 12.84 14.55 -1.86
C ARG A 125 11.93 13.33 -1.61
N HIS A 126 11.36 13.21 -0.42
CA HIS A 126 10.55 12.06 -0.03
C HIS A 126 9.07 12.38 -0.20
N VAL A 127 8.38 11.52 -0.94
CA VAL A 127 6.94 11.59 -1.18
C VAL A 127 6.34 10.23 -0.86
N GLU A 128 5.29 10.21 -0.04
CA GLU A 128 4.51 9.01 0.16
C GLU A 128 3.57 8.80 -1.03
N THR A 129 3.58 7.60 -1.58
CA THR A 129 2.73 7.26 -2.72
C THR A 129 1.82 6.09 -2.36
N VAL A 130 0.53 6.27 -2.57
CA VAL A 130 -0.47 5.23 -2.37
C VAL A 130 -0.98 4.77 -3.72
N VAL A 131 -0.81 3.49 -4.03
CA VAL A 131 -1.29 2.89 -5.28
C VAL A 131 -2.38 1.87 -5.00
N LEU A 132 -3.48 1.98 -5.70
CA LEU A 132 -4.53 0.97 -5.73
C LEU A 132 -4.31 0.05 -6.93
N LEU A 133 -4.13 -1.23 -6.63
CA LEU A 133 -4.09 -2.30 -7.61
C LEU A 133 -5.41 -3.06 -7.59
N SER A 134 -5.96 -3.37 -8.76
CA SER A 134 -7.15 -4.19 -8.92
C SER A 134 -6.82 -5.47 -9.65
N GLN A 135 -7.42 -6.58 -9.25
CA GLN A 135 -7.34 -7.84 -9.98
C GLN A 135 -7.96 -7.64 -11.36
N GLN A 136 -7.23 -8.02 -12.39
CA GLN A 136 -7.75 -7.99 -13.76
C GLN A 136 -8.68 -9.18 -13.98
N LYS A 137 -9.90 -8.89 -14.41
CA LYS A 137 -10.73 -9.89 -15.05
C LYS A 137 -10.38 -9.94 -16.54
N PRO A 138 -10.49 -11.12 -17.20
CA PRO A 138 -10.10 -11.27 -18.61
C PRO A 138 -10.76 -10.28 -19.58
N ASP A 139 -11.89 -9.71 -19.22
CA ASP A 139 -12.75 -8.88 -20.09
C ASP A 139 -12.93 -7.42 -19.63
N ASP A 140 -12.17 -6.94 -18.62
CA ASP A 140 -12.29 -5.55 -18.19
C ASP A 140 -11.51 -4.60 -19.13
N PRO A 141 -12.18 -3.67 -19.84
CA PRO A 141 -11.48 -2.67 -20.65
C PRO A 141 -10.65 -1.74 -19.77
N ILE A 142 -9.51 -1.31 -20.32
CA ILE A 142 -8.56 -0.43 -19.65
C ILE A 142 -9.05 1.01 -19.82
N GLU A 143 -9.82 1.54 -18.87
CA GLU A 143 -10.03 2.99 -18.75
C GLU A 143 -8.98 3.57 -17.79
N ILE A 144 -8.01 4.29 -18.35
CA ILE A 144 -7.06 5.11 -17.56
C ILE A 144 -7.53 6.55 -17.74
N ASP A 145 -8.23 7.06 -16.74
CA ASP A 145 -8.46 8.49 -16.63
C ASP A 145 -7.21 9.12 -15.99
N LEU A 146 -6.32 9.60 -16.84
CA LEU A 146 -5.16 10.40 -16.45
C LEU A 146 -5.54 11.85 -16.64
N ASP A 147 -5.92 12.50 -15.55
CA ASP A 147 -6.02 13.96 -15.54
C ASP A 147 -4.61 14.55 -15.61
N LEU A 148 -4.17 14.81 -16.83
CA LEU A 148 -2.83 15.33 -17.13
C LEU A 148 -2.67 16.78 -16.68
N ASP A 149 -3.77 17.49 -16.45
CA ASP A 149 -3.75 18.88 -16.02
C ASP A 149 -3.35 19.02 -14.53
N GLU A 150 -3.57 18.00 -13.71
CA GLU A 150 -3.08 17.96 -12.32
C GLU A 150 -1.60 17.52 -12.21
N LEU A 151 -1.02 16.96 -13.25
CA LEU A 151 0.38 16.47 -13.27
C LEU A 151 1.35 17.47 -13.91
N ASP A 152 0.89 18.60 -14.41
CA ASP A 152 1.75 19.63 -15.00
C ASP A 152 2.45 20.47 -13.93
N ALA A 153 3.47 19.85 -13.30
CA ALA A 153 4.39 20.55 -12.40
C ALA A 153 5.18 21.66 -13.14
N THR A 154 5.21 21.63 -14.49
CA THR A 154 5.91 22.64 -15.31
C THR A 154 5.13 23.94 -15.42
N ALA A 155 3.82 23.94 -15.19
CA ALA A 155 3.02 25.16 -15.15
C ALA A 155 3.38 26.09 -13.96
N ALA A 156 3.93 25.53 -12.87
CA ALA A 156 4.43 26.28 -11.72
C ALA A 156 5.82 26.88 -11.97
N GLU A 157 6.67 26.24 -12.78
CA GLU A 157 8.02 26.72 -13.07
C GLU A 157 8.07 27.81 -14.13
N THR A 158 7.05 27.94 -15.00
CA THR A 158 7.00 28.97 -16.04
C THR A 158 6.68 30.38 -15.54
N LYS A 159 6.38 30.56 -14.26
CA LYS A 159 6.04 31.89 -13.68
C LYS A 159 7.12 32.53 -12.83
N ALA A 160 8.18 31.81 -12.47
CA ALA A 160 9.30 32.38 -11.75
C ALA A 160 10.48 32.59 -12.72
N THR A 161 10.76 33.84 -13.09
CA THR A 161 11.97 34.19 -13.81
C THR A 161 13.17 34.12 -12.86
N TYR A 162 14.36 33.81 -13.40
CA TYR A 162 15.62 33.68 -12.64
C TYR A 162 15.97 34.91 -11.79
N GLU A 163 15.42 36.08 -12.09
CA GLU A 163 15.57 37.33 -11.35
C GLU A 163 14.71 37.38 -10.07
N GLU A 164 13.59 36.67 -10.03
CA GLU A 164 12.70 36.62 -8.87
C GLU A 164 13.15 35.63 -7.77
N ILE A 165 14.04 34.69 -8.12
CA ILE A 165 14.61 33.72 -7.20
C ILE A 165 15.83 34.28 -6.44
N LYS A 166 16.35 35.42 -6.86
CA LYS A 166 17.58 36.05 -6.35
C LYS A 166 17.35 37.20 -5.37
N ALA A 167 16.11 37.55 -5.09
CA ALA A 167 15.67 38.50 -4.07
C ALA A 167 15.22 37.78 -2.81
#